data_f147f3902f3a7dbd05bae99dee5e9ebf
#
_entry.id   f147f3902f3a7dbd05bae99dee5e9ebf
#
_cell.length_a   1.000
_cell.length_b   1.000
_cell.length_c   1.000
_cell.angle_alpha   90.00
_cell.angle_beta   90.00
_cell.angle_gamma   90.00
#
_symmetry.space_group_name_H-M   'P 1'
#
loop_
_entity.id
_entity.type
_entity.pdbx_description
1 polymer ?
#
loop_
_entity_poly.entity_id
_entity_poly.type
_entity_poly.pdbx_seq_one_letter_code
_entity_poly.pdbx_strand_id
1 'polypeptide(L)'
;VQRRGADEDPRNQLVFKYAQLVDELYPRYFVMENVSGIAGKRGKTILEELLDKLKNIGYTVHIKLLDAQNYGVAQRRKRYIIIGERSDMGVNYEYPKEMEKHYTVRDVIGSLPEPPEDGSDYPGISLHRRDRLSEINLKRIRTLKPGQGREYLPKELLADCHKIDSSVIGYRNVYGRMAWDEVSPTITARFDSFTRGKFGHPEQDRSISLREGAMLQTFPKDFLFTGSKVDMARQIGNAVPPLLAKQIGTSIIDCYKRSGKS
;
A
#
# COMPACT_ATOMS: atom_id res chain seq x y z
N VAL A 1 17.80 8.73 15.44
CA VAL A 1 17.27 9.55 14.34
C VAL A 1 16.38 10.61 14.99
N GLN A 2 16.84 11.86 15.02
CA GLN A 2 16.03 13.00 15.51
C GLN A 2 14.78 13.10 14.65
N ARG A 3 13.61 13.02 15.28
CA ARG A 3 12.33 13.30 14.62
C ARG A 3 12.26 14.81 14.38
N ARG A 4 12.43 15.24 13.12
CA ARG A 4 12.18 16.63 12.72
C ARG A 4 10.75 17.00 13.09
N GLY A 5 10.52 18.24 13.49
CA GLY A 5 9.17 18.76 13.73
C GLY A 5 8.29 18.62 12.49
N ALA A 6 6.96 18.56 12.67
CA ALA A 6 6.03 18.41 11.55
C ALA A 6 6.13 19.56 10.55
N ASP A 7 6.45 20.76 11.01
CA ASP A 7 6.53 21.98 10.22
C ASP A 7 7.80 22.07 9.36
N GLU A 8 8.83 21.24 9.65
CA GLU A 8 10.11 21.24 8.94
C GLU A 8 10.26 20.05 7.94
N ASP A 9 9.26 19.19 7.79
CA ASP A 9 9.36 18.07 6.88
C ASP A 9 9.17 18.54 5.42
N PRO A 10 10.20 18.49 4.56
CA PRO A 10 10.11 18.98 3.17
C PRO A 10 9.04 18.25 2.35
N ARG A 11 8.59 17.07 2.80
CA ARG A 11 7.48 16.34 2.16
C ARG A 11 6.14 17.06 2.26
N ASN A 12 5.97 17.91 3.28
CA ASN A 12 4.78 18.74 3.41
C ASN A 12 4.69 19.77 2.28
N GLN A 13 5.82 20.20 1.75
CA GLN A 13 5.88 21.11 0.59
C GLN A 13 5.31 20.46 -0.68
N LEU A 14 5.41 19.12 -0.82
CA LEU A 14 4.91 18.41 -2.01
C LEU A 14 3.39 18.54 -2.15
N VAL A 15 2.66 18.63 -1.06
CA VAL A 15 1.21 18.79 -1.05
C VAL A 15 0.81 20.14 -1.68
N PHE A 16 1.55 21.20 -1.33
CA PHE A 16 1.32 22.53 -1.88
C PHE A 16 1.82 22.67 -3.32
N LYS A 17 2.91 21.99 -3.69
CA LYS A 17 3.35 21.89 -5.09
C LYS A 17 2.33 21.17 -5.96
N TYR A 18 1.67 20.14 -5.43
CA TYR A 18 0.57 19.49 -6.12
C TYR A 18 -0.60 20.49 -6.37
N ALA A 19 -1.00 21.25 -5.34
CA ALA A 19 -2.06 22.27 -5.50
C ALA A 19 -1.67 23.35 -6.52
N GLN A 20 -0.40 23.74 -6.57
CA GLN A 20 0.11 24.67 -7.59
C GLN A 20 -0.04 24.09 -9.00
N LEU A 21 0.33 22.81 -9.22
CA LEU A 21 0.14 22.15 -10.52
C LEU A 21 -1.33 22.05 -10.90
N VAL A 22 -2.22 21.79 -9.94
CA VAL A 22 -3.68 21.78 -10.18
C VAL A 22 -4.17 23.15 -10.63
N ASP A 23 -3.67 24.23 -10.03
CA ASP A 23 -3.99 25.61 -10.41
C ASP A 23 -3.52 25.93 -11.84
N GLU A 24 -2.26 25.61 -12.15
CA GLU A 24 -1.64 25.88 -13.45
C GLU A 24 -2.29 25.08 -14.60
N LEU A 25 -2.61 23.79 -14.37
CA LEU A 25 -3.18 22.92 -15.40
C LEU A 25 -4.70 23.01 -15.48
N TYR A 26 -5.34 23.43 -14.40
CA TYR A 26 -6.78 23.58 -14.24
C TYR A 26 -7.62 22.43 -14.83
N PRO A 27 -7.31 21.14 -14.48
CA PRO A 27 -7.97 19.97 -15.05
C PRO A 27 -9.43 19.90 -14.63
N ARG A 28 -10.26 19.21 -15.40
CA ARG A 28 -11.68 18.97 -15.04
C ARG A 28 -11.81 18.17 -13.73
N TYR A 29 -10.93 17.21 -13.52
CA TYR A 29 -10.82 16.40 -12.31
C TYR A 29 -9.35 16.21 -11.93
N PHE A 30 -9.08 16.11 -10.64
CA PHE A 30 -7.80 15.64 -10.13
C PHE A 30 -8.00 14.54 -9.09
N VAL A 31 -7.00 13.68 -8.92
CA VAL A 31 -6.94 12.63 -7.90
C VAL A 31 -5.66 12.80 -7.11
N MET A 32 -5.77 12.85 -5.79
CA MET A 32 -4.63 12.81 -4.87
C MET A 32 -4.80 11.66 -3.89
N GLU A 33 -3.78 10.82 -3.76
CA GLU A 33 -3.73 9.75 -2.75
C GLU A 33 -2.77 10.15 -1.63
N ASN A 34 -3.16 9.84 -0.38
CA ASN A 34 -2.26 10.01 0.74
C ASN A 34 -2.50 8.96 1.83
N VAL A 35 -1.47 8.75 2.66
CA VAL A 35 -1.55 7.86 3.81
C VAL A 35 -2.50 8.40 4.87
N SER A 36 -3.08 7.51 5.70
CA SER A 36 -4.02 7.90 6.75
C SER A 36 -3.45 8.92 7.76
N GLY A 37 -2.13 8.98 7.89
CA GLY A 37 -1.45 9.95 8.76
C GLY A 37 -1.66 11.41 8.40
N ILE A 38 -2.08 11.74 7.17
CA ILE A 38 -2.34 13.14 6.76
C ILE A 38 -3.52 13.76 7.54
N ALA A 39 -4.49 12.97 7.97
CA ALA A 39 -5.60 13.43 8.82
C ALA A 39 -5.32 13.27 10.32
N GLY A 40 -4.14 12.80 10.71
CA GLY A 40 -3.72 12.72 12.12
C GLY A 40 -3.30 14.08 12.67
N LYS A 41 -3.09 14.16 14.00
CA LYS A 41 -2.76 15.42 14.71
C LYS A 41 -1.72 16.30 14.02
N ARG A 42 -0.73 15.72 13.33
CA ARG A 42 0.38 16.44 12.67
C ARG A 42 0.07 16.84 11.22
N GLY A 43 -0.83 16.14 10.56
CA GLY A 43 -1.16 16.40 9.15
C GLY A 43 -2.43 17.20 8.96
N LYS A 44 -3.27 17.29 10.00
CA LYS A 44 -4.61 17.89 9.91
C LYS A 44 -4.58 19.33 9.41
N THR A 45 -3.73 20.18 9.99
CA THR A 45 -3.60 21.58 9.57
C THR A 45 -3.19 21.70 8.10
N ILE A 46 -2.19 20.91 7.68
CA ILE A 46 -1.72 20.90 6.29
C ILE A 46 -2.83 20.45 5.33
N LEU A 47 -3.62 19.45 5.75
CA LEU A 47 -4.75 18.97 4.96
C LEU A 47 -5.84 20.06 4.84
N GLU A 48 -6.17 20.73 5.93
CA GLU A 48 -7.15 21.83 5.94
C GLU A 48 -6.71 22.97 5.02
N GLU A 49 -5.47 23.44 5.13
CA GLU A 49 -4.89 24.45 4.25
C GLU A 49 -4.90 24.04 2.78
N LEU A 50 -4.56 22.78 2.49
CA LEU A 50 -4.64 22.23 1.14
C LEU A 50 -6.07 22.26 0.59
N LEU A 51 -7.04 21.78 1.37
CA LEU A 51 -8.44 21.73 0.94
C LEU A 51 -9.00 23.13 0.68
N ASP A 52 -8.67 24.12 1.52
CA ASP A 52 -9.09 25.51 1.34
C ASP A 52 -8.44 26.13 0.09
N LYS A 53 -7.16 25.87 -0.15
CA LYS A 53 -6.48 26.32 -1.36
C LYS A 53 -7.15 25.75 -2.63
N LEU A 54 -7.45 24.44 -2.65
CA LEU A 54 -8.10 23.80 -3.79
C LEU A 54 -9.51 24.31 -4.03
N LYS A 55 -10.28 24.62 -2.98
CA LYS A 55 -11.60 25.28 -3.09
C LYS A 55 -11.47 26.69 -3.69
N ASN A 56 -10.48 27.47 -3.23
CA ASN A 56 -10.25 28.84 -3.73
C ASN A 56 -9.82 28.85 -5.20
N ILE A 57 -9.15 27.79 -5.70
CA ILE A 57 -8.84 27.62 -7.12
C ILE A 57 -10.11 27.33 -7.96
N GLY A 58 -11.20 26.89 -7.34
CA GLY A 58 -12.47 26.63 -8.03
C GLY A 58 -12.84 25.16 -8.13
N TYR A 59 -12.46 24.35 -7.15
CA TYR A 59 -12.82 22.92 -7.09
C TYR A 59 -13.80 22.62 -5.95
N THR A 60 -14.77 21.78 -6.24
CA THR A 60 -15.47 21.02 -5.20
C THR A 60 -14.60 19.83 -4.83
N VAL A 61 -14.23 19.70 -3.56
CA VAL A 61 -13.27 18.69 -3.11
C VAL A 61 -13.96 17.64 -2.25
N HIS A 62 -13.84 16.40 -2.67
CA HIS A 62 -14.32 15.21 -1.97
C HIS A 62 -13.15 14.48 -1.33
N ILE A 63 -13.30 14.07 -0.08
CA ILE A 63 -12.28 13.31 0.65
C ILE A 63 -12.89 12.08 1.31
N LYS A 64 -12.31 10.90 1.08
CA LYS A 64 -12.76 9.67 1.71
C LYS A 64 -11.56 8.77 2.03
N LEU A 65 -11.61 8.12 3.19
CA LEU A 65 -10.68 7.05 3.56
C LEU A 65 -11.19 5.76 2.95
N LEU A 66 -10.47 5.21 1.97
CA LEU A 66 -10.81 3.93 1.34
C LEU A 66 -9.88 2.84 1.89
N ASP A 67 -10.42 1.64 2.11
CA ASP A 67 -9.63 0.44 2.37
C ASP A 67 -9.64 -0.43 1.11
N ALA A 68 -8.47 -0.66 0.51
CA ALA A 68 -8.34 -1.36 -0.77
C ALA A 68 -9.00 -2.76 -0.78
N GLN A 69 -9.06 -3.44 0.38
CA GLN A 69 -9.72 -4.75 0.49
C GLN A 69 -11.21 -4.71 0.10
N ASN A 70 -11.87 -3.57 0.28
CA ASN A 70 -13.28 -3.39 -0.08
C ASN A 70 -13.48 -3.13 -1.58
N TYR A 71 -12.39 -3.09 -2.35
CA TYR A 71 -12.38 -2.79 -3.78
C TYR A 71 -11.69 -3.89 -4.60
N GLY A 72 -11.72 -5.14 -4.10
CA GLY A 72 -11.22 -6.32 -4.80
C GLY A 72 -9.71 -6.54 -4.69
N VAL A 73 -9.02 -5.80 -3.83
CA VAL A 73 -7.60 -5.96 -3.56
C VAL A 73 -7.41 -6.87 -2.34
N ALA A 74 -6.63 -7.94 -2.47
CA ALA A 74 -6.36 -8.87 -1.35
C ALA A 74 -5.37 -8.26 -0.32
N GLN A 75 -5.62 -7.01 0.09
CA GLN A 75 -4.71 -6.26 0.96
C GLN A 75 -5.45 -5.24 1.82
N ARG A 76 -5.19 -5.23 3.11
CA ARG A 76 -5.60 -4.14 4.02
C ARG A 76 -4.71 -2.93 3.75
N ARG A 77 -5.24 -1.96 2.99
CA ARG A 77 -4.52 -0.74 2.66
C ARG A 77 -5.45 0.47 2.71
N LYS A 78 -5.39 1.19 3.82
CA LYS A 78 -6.19 2.40 4.02
C LYS A 78 -5.47 3.62 3.47
N ARG A 79 -6.16 4.37 2.59
CA ARG A 79 -5.64 5.60 1.98
C ARG A 79 -6.74 6.64 1.88
N TYR A 80 -6.39 7.89 2.17
CA TYR A 80 -7.24 9.00 1.79
C TYR A 80 -7.14 9.19 0.29
N ILE A 81 -8.29 9.18 -0.36
CA ILE A 81 -8.45 9.54 -1.76
C ILE A 81 -9.18 10.88 -1.78
N ILE A 82 -8.53 11.86 -2.36
CA ILE A 82 -9.05 13.23 -2.50
C ILE A 82 -9.33 13.42 -3.99
N ILE A 83 -10.58 13.71 -4.32
CA ILE A 83 -11.03 13.98 -5.69
C ILE A 83 -11.44 15.45 -5.75
N GLY A 84 -10.85 16.19 -6.66
CA GLY A 84 -11.34 17.51 -7.03
C GLY A 84 -12.14 17.43 -8.30
N GLU A 85 -13.31 18.02 -8.24
CA GLU A 85 -14.20 18.24 -9.37
C GLU A 85 -14.27 19.75 -9.62
N ARG A 86 -13.92 20.19 -10.82
CA ARG A 86 -13.96 21.61 -11.15
C ARG A 86 -15.40 22.12 -11.04
N SER A 87 -15.60 23.23 -10.35
CA SER A 87 -16.95 23.70 -9.93
C SER A 87 -17.90 23.99 -11.10
N ASP A 88 -17.37 24.24 -12.30
CA ASP A 88 -18.17 24.45 -13.52
C ASP A 88 -18.74 23.15 -14.11
N MET A 89 -18.32 21.96 -13.59
CA MET A 89 -18.83 20.69 -14.09
C MET A 89 -20.31 20.47 -13.78
N GLY A 90 -20.81 21.04 -12.68
CA GLY A 90 -22.23 21.04 -12.35
C GLY A 90 -22.80 19.66 -11.93
N VAL A 91 -21.94 18.72 -11.57
CA VAL A 91 -22.28 17.39 -11.07
C VAL A 91 -21.67 17.17 -9.71
N ASN A 92 -22.05 16.12 -9.02
CA ASN A 92 -21.47 15.74 -7.74
C ASN A 92 -20.77 14.38 -7.87
N TYR A 93 -19.47 14.34 -7.58
CA TYR A 93 -18.69 13.11 -7.65
C TYR A 93 -19.13 12.11 -6.57
N GLU A 94 -19.23 10.85 -6.95
CA GLU A 94 -19.53 9.74 -6.06
C GLU A 94 -18.39 8.71 -6.09
N TYR A 95 -17.93 8.31 -4.91
CA TYR A 95 -16.92 7.26 -4.79
C TYR A 95 -17.47 5.89 -5.26
N PRO A 96 -16.60 5.01 -5.77
CA PRO A 96 -17.03 3.67 -6.15
C PRO A 96 -17.66 2.95 -4.95
N LYS A 97 -18.63 2.06 -5.25
CA LYS A 97 -19.26 1.22 -4.22
C LYS A 97 -18.32 0.15 -3.74
N GLU A 98 -18.36 -0.13 -2.44
CA GLU A 98 -17.62 -1.22 -1.85
C GLU A 98 -18.17 -2.58 -2.29
N MET A 99 -17.29 -3.56 -2.43
CA MET A 99 -17.63 -4.94 -2.75
C MET A 99 -17.92 -5.70 -1.45
N GLU A 100 -18.88 -6.61 -1.48
CA GLU A 100 -19.15 -7.50 -0.33
C GLU A 100 -18.08 -8.58 -0.14
N LYS A 101 -17.52 -9.06 -1.26
CA LYS A 101 -16.51 -10.13 -1.25
C LYS A 101 -15.11 -9.56 -1.07
N HIS A 102 -14.39 -10.05 -0.06
CA HIS A 102 -12.95 -9.82 0.10
C HIS A 102 -12.16 -10.97 -0.54
N TYR A 103 -11.06 -10.63 -1.20
CA TYR A 103 -10.10 -11.59 -1.74
C TYR A 103 -9.01 -11.86 -0.70
N THR A 104 -8.54 -13.10 -0.64
CA THR A 104 -7.53 -13.56 0.31
C THR A 104 -6.16 -13.69 -0.36
N VAL A 105 -5.12 -13.93 0.44
CA VAL A 105 -3.78 -14.26 -0.05
C VAL A 105 -3.84 -15.47 -0.98
N ARG A 106 -4.63 -16.50 -0.62
CA ARG A 106 -4.83 -17.72 -1.40
C ARG A 106 -5.41 -17.44 -2.79
N ASP A 107 -6.41 -16.58 -2.87
CA ASP A 107 -7.05 -16.23 -4.15
C ASP A 107 -6.07 -15.61 -5.16
N VAL A 108 -5.02 -14.96 -4.67
CA VAL A 108 -4.09 -14.18 -5.51
C VAL A 108 -2.79 -14.93 -5.81
N ILE A 109 -2.16 -15.53 -4.80
CA ILE A 109 -0.84 -16.15 -4.96
C ILE A 109 -0.85 -17.67 -4.72
N GLY A 110 -1.98 -18.26 -4.31
CA GLY A 110 -2.04 -19.69 -3.96
C GLY A 110 -1.80 -20.64 -5.13
N SER A 111 -1.95 -20.19 -6.38
CA SER A 111 -1.66 -20.98 -7.57
C SER A 111 -0.24 -20.80 -8.13
N LEU A 112 0.58 -19.94 -7.52
CA LEU A 112 1.96 -19.77 -7.96
C LEU A 112 2.81 -20.99 -7.55
N PRO A 113 3.71 -21.44 -8.42
CA PRO A 113 4.65 -22.50 -8.08
C PRO A 113 5.65 -22.04 -7.02
N GLU A 114 6.33 -22.98 -6.37
CA GLU A 114 7.42 -22.64 -5.47
C GLU A 114 8.62 -22.12 -6.28
N PRO A 115 9.19 -20.94 -5.92
CA PRO A 115 10.36 -20.42 -6.62
C PRO A 115 11.62 -21.26 -6.35
N PRO A 116 12.55 -21.33 -7.32
CA PRO A 116 13.77 -22.14 -7.20
C PRO A 116 14.61 -21.80 -5.96
N GLU A 117 15.29 -22.81 -5.41
CA GLU A 117 16.13 -22.65 -4.21
C GLU A 117 17.44 -21.92 -4.48
N ASP A 118 17.90 -21.93 -5.72
CA ASP A 118 19.14 -21.26 -6.15
C ASP A 118 19.00 -19.71 -6.26
N GLY A 119 17.79 -19.19 -6.05
CA GLY A 119 17.50 -17.76 -6.11
C GLY A 119 17.28 -17.21 -7.52
N SER A 120 17.22 -18.08 -8.53
CA SER A 120 16.78 -17.71 -9.89
C SER A 120 15.29 -17.43 -9.94
N ASP A 121 14.83 -16.73 -10.96
CA ASP A 121 13.40 -16.55 -11.22
C ASP A 121 12.79 -17.90 -11.66
N TYR A 122 11.54 -18.14 -11.25
CA TYR A 122 10.80 -19.29 -11.76
C TYR A 122 10.63 -19.17 -13.29
N PRO A 123 10.85 -20.24 -14.07
CA PRO A 123 10.71 -20.20 -15.53
C PRO A 123 9.37 -19.62 -15.97
N GLY A 124 9.41 -18.56 -16.77
CA GLY A 124 8.22 -17.83 -17.26
C GLY A 124 7.55 -16.88 -16.27
N ILE A 125 8.06 -16.74 -15.03
CA ILE A 125 7.50 -15.80 -14.03
C ILE A 125 8.62 -14.90 -13.48
N SER A 126 8.83 -13.76 -14.12
CA SER A 126 9.85 -12.80 -13.71
C SER A 126 9.61 -12.27 -12.28
N LEU A 127 10.68 -12.03 -11.52
CA LEU A 127 10.65 -11.58 -10.13
C LEU A 127 10.03 -12.57 -9.14
N HIS A 128 9.78 -13.81 -9.57
CA HIS A 128 9.32 -14.88 -8.70
C HIS A 128 10.50 -15.76 -8.29
N ARG A 129 11.30 -15.25 -7.37
CA ARG A 129 12.50 -15.91 -6.83
C ARG A 129 12.48 -15.93 -5.31
N ARG A 130 13.22 -16.87 -4.75
CA ARG A 130 13.42 -17.01 -3.31
C ARG A 130 14.56 -16.10 -2.86
N ASP A 131 14.29 -15.29 -1.83
CA ASP A 131 15.35 -14.57 -1.11
C ASP A 131 15.93 -15.44 -0.01
N ARG A 132 17.25 -15.40 0.12
CA ARG A 132 17.95 -16.09 1.19
C ARG A 132 17.70 -15.38 2.54
N LEU A 133 17.10 -16.10 3.48
CA LEU A 133 16.98 -15.64 4.86
C LEU A 133 18.30 -15.93 5.61
N SER A 134 18.67 -15.05 6.54
CA SER A 134 19.74 -15.36 7.51
C SER A 134 19.30 -16.51 8.41
N GLU A 135 20.26 -17.25 8.99
CA GLU A 135 19.99 -18.40 9.87
C GLU A 135 18.99 -18.07 10.98
N ILE A 136 19.16 -16.91 11.62
CA ILE A 136 18.24 -16.48 12.68
C ILE A 136 16.82 -16.21 12.15
N ASN A 137 16.68 -15.65 10.95
CA ASN A 137 15.37 -15.42 10.35
C ASN A 137 14.74 -16.74 9.84
N LEU A 138 15.56 -17.69 9.42
CA LEU A 138 15.09 -19.02 9.08
C LEU A 138 14.55 -19.77 10.32
N LYS A 139 15.25 -19.66 11.48
CA LYS A 139 14.74 -20.18 12.74
C LYS A 139 13.42 -19.51 13.14
N ARG A 140 13.31 -18.18 13.00
CA ARG A 140 12.11 -17.42 13.31
C ARG A 140 10.92 -17.89 12.47
N ILE A 141 11.07 -17.94 11.16
CA ILE A 141 9.97 -18.29 10.27
C ILE A 141 9.51 -19.74 10.48
N ARG A 142 10.42 -20.69 10.73
CA ARG A 142 10.10 -22.09 11.04
C ARG A 142 9.30 -22.28 12.34
N THR A 143 9.47 -21.37 13.30
CA THR A 143 8.74 -21.40 14.57
C THR A 143 7.28 -20.91 14.40
N LEU A 144 7.01 -20.11 13.37
CA LEU A 144 5.72 -19.45 13.17
C LEU A 144 4.78 -20.31 12.32
N LYS A 145 3.52 -20.40 12.76
CA LYS A 145 2.41 -20.94 11.95
C LYS A 145 1.85 -19.85 11.01
N PRO A 146 1.08 -20.20 9.98
CA PRO A 146 0.36 -19.23 9.16
C PRO A 146 -0.43 -18.22 10.02
N GLY A 147 -0.36 -16.95 9.67
CA GLY A 147 -1.02 -15.87 10.42
C GLY A 147 -0.30 -15.39 11.68
N GLN A 148 0.71 -16.10 12.16
CA GLN A 148 1.44 -15.72 13.37
C GLN A 148 2.52 -14.66 13.08
N GLY A 149 2.83 -13.86 14.08
CA GLY A 149 3.87 -12.84 14.06
C GLY A 149 4.83 -12.93 15.24
N ARG A 150 5.58 -11.87 15.45
CA ARG A 150 6.59 -11.73 16.49
C ARG A 150 6.13 -12.14 17.89
N GLU A 151 4.88 -11.91 18.20
CA GLU A 151 4.24 -12.20 19.50
C GLU A 151 4.23 -13.69 19.87
N TYR A 152 4.43 -14.56 18.88
CA TYR A 152 4.54 -16.02 19.04
C TYR A 152 5.98 -16.53 19.08
N LEU A 153 6.97 -15.64 18.89
CA LEU A 153 8.37 -16.04 18.94
C LEU A 153 8.85 -16.16 20.38
N PRO A 154 9.62 -17.22 20.72
CA PRO A 154 10.28 -17.32 22.02
C PRO A 154 11.29 -16.18 22.20
N LYS A 155 11.55 -15.81 23.47
CA LYS A 155 12.38 -14.63 23.82
C LYS A 155 13.78 -14.65 23.20
N GLU A 156 14.39 -15.82 23.07
CA GLU A 156 15.71 -16.03 22.49
C GLU A 156 15.77 -15.72 20.99
N LEU A 157 14.64 -15.82 20.30
CA LEU A 157 14.52 -15.48 18.89
C LEU A 157 14.10 -14.02 18.64
N LEU A 158 13.75 -13.27 19.70
CA LEU A 158 13.47 -11.84 19.55
C LEU A 158 14.77 -11.05 19.36
N ALA A 159 14.71 -9.99 18.55
CA ALA A 159 15.76 -8.99 18.52
C ALA A 159 15.78 -8.21 19.85
N ASP A 160 16.94 -7.71 20.29
CA ASP A 160 17.07 -7.04 21.59
C ASP A 160 16.12 -5.84 21.76
N CYS A 161 15.93 -5.08 20.69
CA CYS A 161 14.93 -3.98 20.68
C CYS A 161 13.48 -4.45 20.84
N HIS A 162 13.20 -5.73 20.73
CA HIS A 162 11.88 -6.32 20.89
C HIS A 162 11.68 -7.10 22.19
N LYS A 163 12.73 -7.21 23.01
CA LYS A 163 12.68 -7.82 24.35
C LYS A 163 12.12 -6.86 25.41
N ILE A 164 12.01 -5.58 25.08
CA ILE A 164 11.42 -4.53 25.91
C ILE A 164 9.90 -4.59 25.79
N ASP A 165 9.20 -4.15 26.83
CA ASP A 165 7.73 -4.21 26.95
C ASP A 165 7.02 -3.76 25.65
N SER A 166 6.12 -4.61 25.17
CA SER A 166 5.37 -4.40 23.92
C SER A 166 4.47 -3.16 23.89
N SER A 167 4.19 -2.56 25.07
CA SER A 167 3.42 -1.31 25.17
C SER A 167 4.16 -0.09 24.61
N VAL A 168 5.51 -0.16 24.55
CA VAL A 168 6.39 0.95 24.12
C VAL A 168 6.79 0.83 22.64
N ILE A 169 6.61 -0.33 22.00
CA ILE A 169 7.12 -0.61 20.66
C ILE A 169 6.02 -0.39 19.62
N GLY A 170 6.15 0.68 18.82
CA GLY A 170 5.17 1.07 17.78
C GLY A 170 5.01 0.11 16.59
N TYR A 171 5.93 -0.84 16.36
CA TYR A 171 5.87 -1.79 15.24
C TYR A 171 5.62 -3.23 15.74
N ARG A 172 4.35 -3.63 15.76
CA ARG A 172 3.94 -4.98 16.19
C ARG A 172 4.04 -6.03 15.07
N ASN A 173 3.93 -5.64 13.82
CA ASN A 173 3.85 -6.54 12.65
C ASN A 173 5.21 -6.75 11.97
N VAL A 174 6.18 -7.34 12.67
CA VAL A 174 7.47 -7.77 12.11
C VAL A 174 7.66 -9.27 12.33
N TYR A 175 8.50 -9.91 11.51
CA TYR A 175 8.79 -11.34 11.61
C TYR A 175 7.54 -12.23 11.58
N GLY A 176 6.58 -11.96 10.68
CA GLY A 176 5.36 -12.76 10.63
C GLY A 176 5.16 -13.50 9.32
N ARG A 177 4.39 -14.59 9.37
CA ARG A 177 3.83 -15.28 8.21
C ARG A 177 2.47 -14.69 7.86
N MET A 178 2.17 -14.57 6.59
CA MET A 178 0.79 -14.36 6.13
C MET A 178 -0.05 -15.61 6.39
N ALA A 179 -1.36 -15.47 6.37
CA ALA A 179 -2.30 -16.59 6.35
C ALA A 179 -2.94 -16.69 4.97
N TRP A 180 -3.20 -17.93 4.52
CA TRP A 180 -3.82 -18.17 3.21
C TRP A 180 -5.20 -17.55 3.09
N ASP A 181 -6.02 -17.73 4.11
CA ASP A 181 -7.44 -17.40 4.08
C ASP A 181 -7.74 -16.03 4.72
N GLU A 182 -6.72 -15.20 4.83
CA GLU A 182 -6.81 -13.81 5.26
C GLU A 182 -6.41 -12.84 4.13
N VAL A 183 -6.81 -11.58 4.31
CA VAL A 183 -6.33 -10.46 3.50
C VAL A 183 -4.89 -10.13 3.90
N SER A 184 -4.02 -9.87 2.94
CA SER A 184 -2.62 -9.55 3.23
C SER A 184 -2.48 -8.25 4.05
N PRO A 185 -1.42 -8.09 4.84
CA PRO A 185 -1.07 -6.78 5.39
C PRO A 185 -0.73 -5.80 4.28
N THR A 186 -0.66 -4.51 4.62
CA THR A 186 -0.22 -3.48 3.66
C THR A 186 1.15 -3.81 3.07
N ILE A 187 1.23 -4.03 1.77
CA ILE A 187 2.49 -4.17 1.04
C ILE A 187 3.20 -2.81 1.05
N THR A 188 4.29 -2.73 1.79
CA THR A 188 5.07 -1.50 1.99
C THR A 188 6.30 -1.48 1.07
N ALA A 189 7.01 -0.34 1.01
CA ALA A 189 8.22 -0.18 0.20
C ALA A 189 9.36 -1.18 0.51
N ARG A 190 9.26 -1.93 1.62
CA ARG A 190 10.25 -2.93 2.05
C ARG A 190 9.61 -4.26 2.41
N PHE A 191 8.51 -4.62 1.74
CA PHE A 191 7.86 -5.93 1.91
C PHE A 191 8.75 -7.10 1.49
N ASP A 192 9.78 -6.83 0.72
CA ASP A 192 10.82 -7.78 0.31
C ASP A 192 11.64 -8.34 1.49
N SER A 193 11.48 -7.81 2.70
CA SER A 193 12.24 -8.20 3.88
C SER A 193 11.35 -8.76 4.98
N PHE A 194 11.63 -10.00 5.41
CA PHE A 194 10.95 -10.66 6.53
C PHE A 194 10.97 -9.86 7.84
N THR A 195 12.00 -9.03 8.03
CA THR A 195 12.16 -8.23 9.25
C THR A 195 11.32 -6.94 9.26
N ARG A 196 10.68 -6.58 8.15
CA ARG A 196 9.99 -5.30 7.98
C ARG A 196 8.47 -5.39 8.04
N GLY A 197 7.93 -6.59 8.23
CA GLY A 197 6.50 -6.81 8.30
C GLY A 197 6.12 -8.28 8.44
N LYS A 198 4.84 -8.58 8.32
CA LYS A 198 4.30 -9.93 8.25
C LYS A 198 4.31 -10.40 6.78
N PHE A 199 5.52 -10.54 6.22
CA PHE A 199 5.75 -10.85 4.80
C PHE A 199 6.33 -12.24 4.56
N GLY A 200 6.36 -13.12 5.57
CA GLY A 200 6.66 -14.54 5.40
C GLY A 200 5.56 -15.21 4.59
N HIS A 201 5.96 -16.08 3.63
CA HIS A 201 5.02 -16.91 2.89
C HIS A 201 4.21 -17.79 3.88
N PRO A 202 2.91 -18.04 3.63
CA PRO A 202 2.08 -18.79 4.58
C PRO A 202 2.65 -20.17 4.97
N GLU A 203 3.25 -20.90 4.04
CA GLU A 203 3.78 -22.26 4.25
C GLU A 203 5.29 -22.38 4.06
N GLN A 204 5.85 -21.74 3.04
CA GLN A 204 7.26 -21.89 2.69
C GLN A 204 8.15 -21.04 3.62
N ASP A 205 9.37 -21.51 3.90
CA ASP A 205 10.30 -20.84 4.81
C ASP A 205 11.08 -19.70 4.10
N ARG A 206 10.34 -18.72 3.59
CA ARG A 206 10.86 -17.56 2.85
C ARG A 206 9.95 -16.33 3.01
N SER A 207 10.47 -15.17 2.68
CA SER A 207 9.61 -14.00 2.40
C SER A 207 8.82 -14.24 1.11
N ILE A 208 7.71 -13.51 0.94
CA ILE A 208 7.07 -13.44 -0.37
C ILE A 208 8.03 -12.83 -1.39
N SER A 209 7.92 -13.29 -2.64
CA SER A 209 8.70 -12.75 -3.76
C SER A 209 8.19 -11.36 -4.18
N LEU A 210 8.98 -10.64 -5.00
CA LEU A 210 8.51 -9.37 -5.58
C LEU A 210 7.27 -9.57 -6.45
N ARG A 211 7.18 -10.68 -7.19
CA ARG A 211 6.01 -11.01 -8.01
C ARG A 211 4.78 -11.25 -7.16
N GLU A 212 4.89 -12.01 -6.08
CA GLU A 212 3.78 -12.21 -5.15
C GLU A 212 3.29 -10.88 -4.54
N GLY A 213 4.21 -10.02 -4.11
CA GLY A 213 3.85 -8.69 -3.62
C GLY A 213 3.20 -7.81 -4.67
N ALA A 214 3.67 -7.86 -5.92
CA ALA A 214 3.07 -7.13 -7.04
C ALA A 214 1.64 -7.61 -7.34
N MET A 215 1.41 -8.93 -7.31
CA MET A 215 0.08 -9.50 -7.52
C MET A 215 -0.87 -9.15 -6.37
N LEU A 216 -0.42 -9.17 -5.12
CA LEU A 216 -1.21 -8.71 -3.96
C LEU A 216 -1.54 -7.21 -4.03
N GLN A 217 -0.72 -6.42 -4.76
CA GLN A 217 -1.00 -5.04 -5.13
C GLN A 217 -1.86 -4.92 -6.40
N THR A 218 -2.27 -6.06 -7.00
CA THR A 218 -3.07 -6.15 -8.24
C THR A 218 -2.37 -5.68 -9.52
N PHE A 219 -1.02 -5.65 -9.54
CA PHE A 219 -0.32 -5.51 -10.82
C PHE A 219 -0.52 -6.74 -11.71
N PRO A 220 -0.61 -6.57 -13.04
CA PRO A 220 -0.62 -7.68 -13.98
C PRO A 220 0.59 -8.63 -13.78
N LYS A 221 0.40 -9.92 -14.09
CA LYS A 221 1.47 -10.93 -13.92
C LYS A 221 2.72 -10.67 -14.77
N ASP A 222 2.56 -9.97 -15.86
CA ASP A 222 3.59 -9.62 -16.85
C ASP A 222 4.11 -8.18 -16.70
N PHE A 223 3.61 -7.43 -15.71
CA PHE A 223 4.06 -6.05 -15.49
C PHE A 223 5.56 -6.02 -15.18
N LEU A 224 6.29 -5.18 -15.91
CA LEU A 224 7.74 -5.05 -15.80
C LEU A 224 8.10 -3.94 -14.79
N PHE A 225 8.94 -4.29 -13.83
CA PHE A 225 9.57 -3.34 -12.92
C PHE A 225 11.07 -3.26 -13.26
N THR A 226 11.67 -2.10 -13.07
CA THR A 226 13.07 -1.85 -13.41
C THR A 226 13.86 -1.31 -12.23
N GLY A 227 15.17 -1.47 -12.25
CA GLY A 227 16.07 -1.05 -11.19
C GLY A 227 16.52 -2.18 -10.27
N SER A 228 17.09 -1.84 -9.13
CA SER A 228 17.48 -2.82 -8.13
C SER A 228 16.26 -3.48 -7.47
N LYS A 229 16.47 -4.62 -6.80
CA LYS A 229 15.43 -5.29 -6.01
C LYS A 229 14.72 -4.32 -5.05
N VAL A 230 15.50 -3.47 -4.36
CA VAL A 230 14.96 -2.48 -3.42
C VAL A 230 14.13 -1.41 -4.13
N ASP A 231 14.55 -1.00 -5.33
CA ASP A 231 13.79 -0.03 -6.13
C ASP A 231 12.48 -0.63 -6.61
N MET A 232 12.51 -1.88 -7.09
CA MET A 232 11.29 -2.58 -7.50
C MET A 232 10.33 -2.80 -6.33
N ALA A 233 10.83 -3.22 -5.15
CA ALA A 233 10.00 -3.33 -3.95
C ALA A 233 9.38 -1.98 -3.55
N ARG A 234 10.12 -0.88 -3.71
CA ARG A 234 9.64 0.47 -3.43
C ARG A 234 8.57 0.90 -4.44
N GLN A 235 8.75 0.62 -5.73
CA GLN A 235 7.74 0.88 -6.76
C GLN A 235 6.45 0.15 -6.45
N ILE A 236 6.53 -1.16 -6.16
CA ILE A 236 5.36 -1.98 -5.80
C ILE A 236 4.68 -1.45 -4.53
N GLY A 237 5.44 -1.24 -3.47
CA GLY A 237 4.88 -0.88 -2.16
C GLY A 237 4.30 0.54 -2.09
N ASN A 238 4.83 1.48 -2.88
CA ASN A 238 4.34 2.86 -2.92
C ASN A 238 3.17 3.05 -3.89
N ALA A 239 2.89 2.11 -4.75
CA ALA A 239 1.82 2.24 -5.72
C ALA A 239 0.42 2.29 -5.08
N VAL A 240 -0.48 3.00 -5.73
CA VAL A 240 -1.92 2.77 -5.57
C VAL A 240 -2.23 1.45 -6.29
N PRO A 241 -2.94 0.49 -5.63
CA PRO A 241 -3.28 -0.76 -6.30
C PRO A 241 -4.01 -0.50 -7.63
N PRO A 242 -3.55 -1.04 -8.76
CA PRO A 242 -4.14 -0.79 -10.08
C PRO A 242 -5.65 -1.03 -10.14
N LEU A 243 -6.16 -2.05 -9.45
CA LEU A 243 -7.58 -2.32 -9.42
C LEU A 243 -8.37 -1.24 -8.68
N LEU A 244 -7.86 -0.73 -7.55
CA LEU A 244 -8.47 0.41 -6.86
C LEU A 244 -8.44 1.68 -7.73
N ALA A 245 -7.29 1.95 -8.38
CA ALA A 245 -7.15 3.08 -9.29
C ALA A 245 -8.12 3.00 -10.47
N LYS A 246 -8.32 1.79 -11.03
CA LYS A 246 -9.31 1.55 -12.10
C LYS A 246 -10.72 1.90 -11.63
N GLN A 247 -11.13 1.48 -10.44
CA GLN A 247 -12.48 1.78 -9.92
C GLN A 247 -12.69 3.27 -9.68
N ILE A 248 -11.67 3.96 -9.13
CA ILE A 248 -11.71 5.42 -8.96
C ILE A 248 -11.80 6.11 -10.33
N GLY A 249 -10.97 5.70 -11.29
CA GLY A 249 -11.00 6.26 -12.66
C GLY A 249 -12.36 6.03 -13.34
N THR A 250 -12.95 4.84 -13.19
CA THR A 250 -14.29 4.56 -13.72
C THR A 250 -15.35 5.47 -13.10
N SER A 251 -15.33 5.66 -11.77
CA SER A 251 -16.31 6.56 -11.12
C SER A 251 -16.16 8.03 -11.57
N ILE A 252 -14.94 8.47 -11.86
CA ILE A 252 -14.70 9.81 -12.45
C ILE A 252 -15.26 9.90 -13.86
N ILE A 253 -15.04 8.89 -14.70
CA ILE A 253 -15.58 8.83 -16.07
C ILE A 253 -17.10 8.85 -16.05
N ASP A 254 -17.73 8.10 -15.16
CA ASP A 254 -19.18 8.07 -15.02
C ASP A 254 -19.74 9.41 -14.54
N CYS A 255 -19.04 10.06 -13.61
CA CYS A 255 -19.37 11.42 -13.19
C CYS A 255 -19.25 12.41 -14.36
N TYR A 256 -18.16 12.33 -15.12
CA TYR A 256 -17.94 13.19 -16.30
C TYR A 256 -19.07 13.01 -17.36
N LYS A 257 -19.47 11.77 -17.64
CA LYS A 257 -20.58 11.50 -18.57
C LYS A 257 -21.90 12.11 -18.11
N ARG A 258 -22.19 12.09 -16.79
CA ARG A 258 -23.39 12.72 -16.21
C ARG A 258 -23.40 14.23 -16.35
N SER A 259 -22.22 14.88 -16.45
CA SER A 259 -22.14 16.34 -16.63
C SER A 259 -22.65 16.83 -17.98
N GLY A 260 -22.80 15.95 -18.97
CA GLY A 260 -23.20 16.31 -20.33
C GLY A 260 -22.19 17.23 -21.07
N LYS A 261 -21.01 17.42 -20.51
CA LYS A 261 -19.96 18.25 -21.11
C LYS A 261 -19.06 17.38 -22.00
N SER A 262 -19.00 17.67 -23.28
CA SER A 262 -18.11 17.09 -24.28
C SER A 262 -16.70 17.69 -24.22
#